data_53e2b62166be78a0c9bdf23336ace762
#
_entry.id   53e2b62166be78a0c9bdf23336ace762
#
_cell.length_a   1.000
_cell.length_b   1.000
_cell.length_c   1.000
_cell.angle_alpha   90.00
_cell.angle_beta   90.00
_cell.angle_gamma   90.00
#
_symmetry.space_group_name_H-M   'P 1'
#
loop_
_entity.id
_entity.type
_entity.pdbx_description
1 polymer ?
#
loop_
_entity_poly.entity_id
_entity_poly.type
_entity_poly.pdbx_seq_one_letter_code
_entity_poly.pdbx_strand_id
1 'polypeptide(L)'
;AMFRSAVKSANKNAVILAEHYGDPSFWLDGKCWDGVMNYDGFMEPVSWFLTGLEKHSDRADMNLKGNSDAFFLMLNNALGKMPYDSVLVSMIQLSNHDHSRFLTRTNGIVGRINTHKSEDASSGVKLEVMRQAIMMLVTLPGAPTVYYGDEVGVCGFTDPDSRRTY
;
A
#
# COMPACT_ATOMS: atom_id res chain seq x y z
N ALA A 1 -0.25 -9.00 23.63
CA ALA A 1 0.60 -10.01 24.34
C ALA A 1 -0.04 -11.42 24.29
N MET A 2 -1.27 -11.60 24.77
CA MET A 2 -1.92 -12.93 24.86
C MET A 2 -2.09 -13.60 23.48
N PHE A 3 -2.56 -12.89 22.46
CA PHE A 3 -2.70 -13.39 21.08
C PHE A 3 -1.35 -13.85 20.51
N ARG A 4 -0.31 -13.00 20.61
CA ARG A 4 1.04 -13.36 20.15
C ARG A 4 1.58 -14.61 20.86
N SER A 5 1.41 -14.70 22.19
CA SER A 5 1.84 -15.88 22.94
C SER A 5 1.18 -17.15 22.42
N ALA A 6 -0.12 -17.14 22.16
CA ALA A 6 -0.84 -18.29 21.61
C ALA A 6 -0.34 -18.68 20.22
N VAL A 7 -0.19 -17.70 19.32
CA VAL A 7 0.31 -17.94 17.94
C VAL A 7 1.73 -18.51 17.96
N LYS A 8 2.65 -17.89 18.72
CA LYS A 8 4.05 -18.32 18.76
C LYS A 8 4.24 -19.64 19.51
N SER A 9 3.33 -19.99 20.42
CA SER A 9 3.32 -21.33 21.04
C SER A 9 2.91 -22.42 20.05
N ALA A 10 1.99 -22.13 19.15
CA ALA A 10 1.58 -23.07 18.09
C ALA A 10 2.64 -23.19 16.99
N ASN A 11 3.20 -22.04 16.57
CA ASN A 11 4.27 -21.98 15.58
C ASN A 11 5.16 -20.76 15.82
N LYS A 12 6.36 -20.97 16.34
CA LYS A 12 7.33 -19.91 16.64
C LYS A 12 7.72 -19.05 15.41
N ASN A 13 7.60 -19.62 14.21
CA ASN A 13 7.96 -18.96 12.95
C ASN A 13 6.77 -18.26 12.29
N ALA A 14 5.55 -18.35 12.84
CA ALA A 14 4.40 -17.63 12.31
C ALA A 14 4.62 -16.12 12.40
N VAL A 15 4.34 -15.39 11.30
CA VAL A 15 4.39 -13.93 11.25
C VAL A 15 3.02 -13.38 11.63
N ILE A 16 3.01 -12.34 12.46
CA ILE A 16 1.79 -11.62 12.87
C ILE A 16 1.83 -10.24 12.23
N LEU A 17 0.99 -10.04 11.22
CA LEU A 17 0.81 -8.77 10.53
C LEU A 17 -0.52 -8.14 10.96
N ALA A 18 -0.50 -6.83 11.16
CA ALA A 18 -1.71 -6.08 11.45
C ALA A 18 -2.13 -5.21 10.27
N GLU A 19 -3.42 -5.17 10.01
CA GLU A 19 -4.01 -4.11 9.23
C GLU A 19 -4.26 -2.93 10.16
N HIS A 20 -3.45 -1.89 10.00
CA HIS A 20 -3.46 -0.73 10.89
C HIS A 20 -3.15 0.53 10.11
N TYR A 21 -3.93 1.58 10.36
CA TYR A 21 -3.71 2.92 9.81
C TYR A 21 -3.01 3.80 10.85
N GLY A 22 -2.07 4.62 10.41
CA GLY A 22 -1.30 5.51 11.27
C GLY A 22 -0.10 4.83 11.93
N ASP A 23 0.37 5.41 13.04
CA ASP A 23 1.62 5.01 13.72
C ASP A 23 1.49 3.66 14.44
N PRO A 24 2.17 2.59 13.99
CA PRO A 24 2.09 1.28 14.61
C PRO A 24 3.11 1.05 15.73
N SER A 25 3.99 2.02 16.01
CA SER A 25 5.19 1.84 16.84
C SER A 25 4.89 1.24 18.23
N PHE A 26 3.76 1.63 18.83
CA PHE A 26 3.34 1.13 20.13
C PHE A 26 3.16 -0.40 20.18
N TRP A 27 2.76 -1.02 19.07
CA TRP A 27 2.49 -2.47 18.99
C TRP A 27 3.63 -3.29 18.38
N LEU A 28 4.70 -2.63 17.92
CA LEU A 28 5.89 -3.25 17.33
C LEU A 28 7.03 -3.44 18.36
N ASP A 29 6.69 -3.49 19.64
CA ASP A 29 7.61 -3.65 20.78
C ASP A 29 8.06 -5.11 21.02
N GLY A 30 7.76 -6.01 20.07
CA GLY A 30 8.03 -7.45 20.20
C GLY A 30 6.98 -8.25 21.01
N LYS A 31 5.95 -7.59 21.56
CA LYS A 31 4.90 -8.24 22.37
C LYS A 31 3.57 -8.39 21.64
N CYS A 32 3.35 -7.66 20.55
CA CYS A 32 2.11 -7.68 19.78
C CYS A 32 2.32 -8.17 18.35
N TRP A 33 2.65 -7.28 17.45
CA TRP A 33 2.80 -7.57 16.02
C TRP A 33 4.27 -7.74 15.62
N ASP A 34 4.51 -8.45 14.53
CA ASP A 34 5.83 -8.50 13.90
C ASP A 34 5.97 -7.34 12.88
N GLY A 35 4.90 -7.04 12.15
CA GLY A 35 4.84 -5.98 11.16
C GLY A 35 3.40 -5.56 10.89
N VAL A 36 3.23 -4.70 9.88
CA VAL A 36 1.94 -4.15 9.46
C VAL A 36 1.76 -4.22 7.94
N MET A 37 0.54 -4.02 7.47
CA MET A 37 0.28 -3.57 6.09
C MET A 37 0.75 -2.12 6.01
N ASN A 38 1.91 -1.90 5.37
CA ASN A 38 2.63 -0.63 5.47
C ASN A 38 2.05 0.44 4.53
N TYR A 39 0.91 0.99 4.92
CA TYR A 39 0.24 2.04 4.16
C TYR A 39 1.05 3.34 4.14
N ASP A 40 1.41 3.82 5.32
CA ASP A 40 2.06 5.14 5.48
C ASP A 40 3.54 5.12 5.06
N GLY A 41 4.21 3.98 5.19
CA GLY A 41 5.62 3.83 4.82
C GLY A 41 5.86 3.28 3.41
N PHE A 42 4.81 3.02 2.61
CA PHE A 42 4.98 2.58 1.23
C PHE A 42 3.81 2.99 0.32
N MET A 43 2.58 2.48 0.57
CA MET A 43 1.48 2.63 -0.39
C MET A 43 1.14 4.10 -0.63
N GLU A 44 1.00 4.88 0.43
CA GLU A 44 0.63 6.29 0.37
C GLU A 44 1.71 7.15 -0.30
N PRO A 45 3.00 7.11 0.14
CA PRO A 45 4.06 7.87 -0.51
C PRO A 45 4.23 7.54 -1.99
N VAL A 46 4.20 6.24 -2.36
CA VAL A 46 4.33 5.79 -3.76
C VAL A 46 3.15 6.28 -4.60
N SER A 47 1.93 6.22 -4.05
CA SER A 47 0.73 6.71 -4.72
C SER A 47 0.84 8.20 -5.03
N TRP A 48 1.12 9.02 -4.03
CA TRP A 48 1.31 10.47 -4.21
C TRP A 48 2.41 10.79 -5.20
N PHE A 49 3.58 10.17 -5.04
CA PHE A 49 4.75 10.45 -5.87
C PHE A 49 4.54 10.12 -7.34
N LEU A 50 3.95 8.96 -7.64
CA LEU A 50 3.81 8.51 -9.03
C LEU A 50 2.53 9.00 -9.70
N THR A 51 1.46 9.20 -8.94
CA THR A 51 0.14 9.50 -9.53
C THR A 51 -0.41 10.89 -9.16
N GLY A 52 0.00 11.45 -8.03
CA GLY A 52 -0.63 12.63 -7.44
C GLY A 52 -1.97 12.34 -6.78
N LEU A 53 -2.30 11.04 -6.57
CA LEU A 53 -3.52 10.61 -5.89
C LEU A 53 -3.20 9.91 -4.56
N GLU A 54 -4.10 10.08 -3.60
CA GLU A 54 -4.15 9.31 -2.37
C GLU A 54 -4.53 7.85 -2.67
N LYS A 55 -4.19 6.91 -1.79
CA LYS A 55 -4.37 5.46 -1.99
C LYS A 55 -5.80 4.97 -2.27
N HIS A 56 -6.84 5.68 -1.80
CA HIS A 56 -8.24 5.40 -2.15
C HIS A 56 -8.71 6.17 -3.39
N SER A 57 -7.88 7.08 -3.92
CA SER A 57 -8.26 8.08 -4.92
C SER A 57 -9.23 9.14 -4.42
N ASP A 58 -9.36 9.34 -3.10
CA ASP A 58 -10.27 10.34 -2.53
C ASP A 58 -9.83 11.77 -2.78
N ARG A 59 -8.52 11.98 -2.92
CA ARG A 59 -7.91 13.29 -3.08
C ARG A 59 -6.80 13.27 -4.11
N ALA A 60 -6.63 14.39 -4.79
CA ALA A 60 -5.48 14.67 -5.65
C ALA A 60 -4.67 15.84 -5.10
N ASP A 61 -3.34 15.75 -5.16
CA ASP A 61 -2.41 16.86 -4.99
C ASP A 61 -1.26 16.72 -5.99
N MET A 62 -1.32 17.49 -7.05
CA MET A 62 -0.33 17.43 -8.12
C MET A 62 1.02 18.03 -7.74
N ASN A 63 1.13 18.77 -6.61
CA ASN A 63 2.42 19.24 -6.08
C ASN A 63 3.23 18.09 -5.45
N LEU A 64 2.60 16.98 -5.12
CA LEU A 64 3.26 15.79 -4.60
C LEU A 64 3.75 14.87 -5.73
N LYS A 65 3.17 14.97 -6.92
CA LYS A 65 3.56 14.14 -8.06
C LYS A 65 4.96 14.51 -8.55
N GLY A 66 5.87 13.52 -8.52
CA GLY A 66 7.28 13.72 -8.88
C GLY A 66 8.10 14.52 -7.86
N ASN A 67 7.52 14.86 -6.71
CA ASN A 67 8.20 15.60 -5.65
C ASN A 67 8.99 14.64 -4.76
N SER A 68 10.29 14.53 -5.04
CA SER A 68 11.20 13.64 -4.31
C SER A 68 11.36 14.02 -2.83
N ASP A 69 11.38 15.31 -2.51
CA ASP A 69 11.56 15.77 -1.14
C ASP A 69 10.36 15.39 -0.28
N ALA A 70 9.14 15.61 -0.79
CA ALA A 70 7.93 15.17 -0.12
C ALA A 70 7.86 13.65 0.01
N PHE A 71 8.27 12.90 -1.03
CA PHE A 71 8.30 11.44 -1.00
C PHE A 71 9.22 10.91 0.10
N PHE A 72 10.48 11.36 0.14
CA PHE A 72 11.42 10.92 1.17
C PHE A 72 11.04 11.40 2.56
N LEU A 73 10.43 12.58 2.70
CA LEU A 73 9.92 13.06 3.98
C LEU A 73 8.83 12.12 4.52
N MET A 74 7.87 11.71 3.69
CA MET A 74 6.81 10.77 4.08
C MET A 74 7.41 9.41 4.49
N LEU A 75 8.32 8.85 3.67
CA LEU A 75 8.99 7.59 3.97
C LEU A 75 9.74 7.65 5.31
N ASN A 76 10.59 8.66 5.50
CA ASN A 76 11.40 8.80 6.71
C ASN A 76 10.53 8.98 7.95
N ASN A 77 9.44 9.77 7.86
CA ASN A 77 8.52 9.96 8.97
C ASN A 77 7.76 8.69 9.36
N ALA A 78 7.42 7.83 8.40
CA ALA A 78 6.73 6.58 8.67
C ALA A 78 7.68 5.48 9.12
N LEU A 79 8.74 5.22 8.34
CA LEU A 79 9.67 4.13 8.61
C LEU A 79 10.54 4.39 9.85
N GLY A 80 10.90 5.66 10.11
CA GLY A 80 11.69 6.05 11.28
C GLY A 80 11.02 5.81 12.63
N LYS A 81 9.71 5.57 12.65
CA LYS A 81 8.95 5.21 13.86
C LYS A 81 8.94 3.71 14.16
N MET A 82 9.33 2.90 13.20
CA MET A 82 9.26 1.43 13.30
C MET A 82 10.63 0.84 13.60
N PRO A 83 10.71 -0.21 14.44
CA PRO A 83 11.92 -1.04 14.52
C PRO A 83 12.30 -1.57 13.14
N TYR A 84 13.59 -1.56 12.81
CA TYR A 84 14.06 -1.96 11.47
C TYR A 84 13.63 -3.36 11.06
N ASP A 85 13.69 -4.33 11.99
CA ASP A 85 13.23 -5.70 11.73
C ASP A 85 11.72 -5.74 11.39
N SER A 86 10.92 -4.88 12.01
CA SER A 86 9.49 -4.76 11.69
C SER A 86 9.25 -4.10 10.34
N VAL A 87 10.11 -3.15 9.92
CA VAL A 87 10.06 -2.59 8.56
C VAL A 87 10.26 -3.70 7.54
N LEU A 88 11.28 -4.55 7.72
CA LEU A 88 11.63 -5.60 6.76
C LEU A 88 10.54 -6.66 6.57
N VAL A 89 9.74 -6.95 7.61
CA VAL A 89 8.66 -7.94 7.54
C VAL A 89 7.28 -7.34 7.30
N SER A 90 7.16 -6.01 7.31
CA SER A 90 5.91 -5.32 6.98
C SER A 90 5.59 -5.47 5.50
N MET A 91 4.31 -5.73 5.21
CA MET A 91 3.83 -5.87 3.84
C MET A 91 3.88 -4.51 3.13
N ILE A 92 4.67 -4.43 2.06
CA ILE A 92 4.60 -3.34 1.10
C ILE A 92 3.82 -3.80 -0.13
N GLN A 93 2.85 -3.00 -0.57
CA GLN A 93 1.91 -3.40 -1.62
C GLN A 93 1.39 -2.17 -2.37
N LEU A 94 1.14 -2.33 -3.67
CA LEU A 94 0.60 -1.27 -4.52
C LEU A 94 -0.92 -1.19 -4.44
N SER A 95 -1.57 -2.34 -4.37
CA SER A 95 -3.03 -2.50 -4.29
C SER A 95 -3.40 -3.46 -3.18
N ASN A 96 -4.66 -3.40 -2.74
CA ASN A 96 -5.25 -4.39 -1.83
C ASN A 96 -6.78 -4.45 -1.98
N HIS A 97 -7.41 -5.12 -1.04
CA HIS A 97 -8.85 -5.39 -1.04
C HIS A 97 -9.73 -4.15 -0.77
N ASP A 98 -9.20 -3.06 -0.19
CA ASP A 98 -9.93 -1.85 0.18
C ASP A 98 -9.66 -0.67 -0.77
N HIS A 99 -8.41 -0.52 -1.19
CA HIS A 99 -7.95 0.63 -1.95
C HIS A 99 -8.19 0.45 -3.45
N SER A 100 -8.25 1.55 -4.18
CA SER A 100 -8.24 1.47 -5.66
C SER A 100 -6.97 0.80 -6.15
N ARG A 101 -7.09 0.00 -7.21
CA ARG A 101 -5.93 -0.62 -7.85
C ARG A 101 -4.92 0.43 -8.27
N PHE A 102 -3.62 0.16 -8.08
CA PHE A 102 -2.60 1.15 -8.42
C PHE A 102 -2.65 1.55 -9.89
N LEU A 103 -2.86 0.59 -10.79
CA LEU A 103 -2.99 0.88 -12.21
C LEU A 103 -4.16 1.85 -12.49
N THR A 104 -5.29 1.69 -11.82
CA THR A 104 -6.43 2.63 -11.89
C THR A 104 -6.01 4.04 -11.44
N ARG A 105 -5.28 4.17 -10.33
CA ARG A 105 -4.82 5.49 -9.85
C ARG A 105 -3.98 6.24 -10.89
N THR A 106 -3.32 5.54 -11.82
CA THR A 106 -2.52 6.17 -12.87
C THR A 106 -3.34 6.97 -13.87
N ASN A 107 -4.66 6.76 -13.95
CA ASN A 107 -5.55 7.54 -14.85
C ASN A 107 -5.87 8.95 -14.31
N GLY A 108 -5.62 9.21 -13.03
CA GLY A 108 -5.83 10.51 -12.40
C GLY A 108 -7.28 10.81 -11.99
N ILE A 109 -8.19 9.81 -12.07
CA ILE A 109 -9.59 10.00 -11.68
C ILE A 109 -9.70 10.02 -10.16
N VAL A 110 -10.25 11.11 -9.61
CA VAL A 110 -10.55 11.27 -8.19
C VAL A 110 -11.93 10.71 -7.89
N GLY A 111 -12.04 9.88 -6.85
CA GLY A 111 -13.30 9.32 -6.36
C GLY A 111 -13.28 7.81 -6.22
N ARG A 112 -14.36 7.29 -5.65
CA ARG A 112 -14.56 5.87 -5.36
C ARG A 112 -15.56 5.24 -6.33
N ILE A 113 -15.75 3.92 -6.25
CA ILE A 113 -16.68 3.17 -7.10
C ILE A 113 -18.13 3.73 -7.03
N ASN A 114 -18.54 4.30 -5.91
CA ASN A 114 -19.88 4.89 -5.76
C ASN A 114 -20.07 6.21 -6.51
N THR A 115 -18.99 6.82 -7.04
CA THR A 115 -19.03 8.07 -7.80
C THR A 115 -18.68 7.91 -9.27
N HIS A 116 -18.31 6.69 -9.68
CA HIS A 116 -17.87 6.38 -11.05
C HIS A 116 -18.48 5.06 -11.53
N LYS A 117 -18.42 4.86 -12.85
CA LYS A 117 -18.74 3.56 -13.44
C LYS A 117 -17.52 2.64 -13.33
N SER A 118 -17.75 1.35 -13.20
CA SER A 118 -16.69 0.36 -13.09
C SER A 118 -15.74 0.35 -14.31
N GLU A 119 -16.26 0.68 -15.50
CA GLU A 119 -15.48 0.76 -16.74
C GLU A 119 -14.46 1.91 -16.73
N ASP A 120 -14.76 3.00 -16.00
CA ASP A 120 -13.87 4.16 -15.91
C ASP A 120 -12.54 3.80 -15.24
N ALA A 121 -12.52 2.74 -14.43
CA ALA A 121 -11.32 2.29 -13.72
C ALA A 121 -10.16 1.90 -14.65
N SER A 122 -10.47 1.43 -15.87
CA SER A 122 -9.47 1.03 -16.86
C SER A 122 -9.21 2.08 -17.95
N SER A 123 -9.96 3.18 -17.95
CA SER A 123 -9.82 4.23 -18.95
C SER A 123 -8.59 5.11 -18.68
N GLY A 124 -7.74 5.28 -19.68
CA GLY A 124 -6.58 6.20 -19.60
C GLY A 124 -5.48 5.78 -18.62
N VAL A 125 -5.42 4.52 -18.20
CA VAL A 125 -4.37 3.99 -17.34
C VAL A 125 -2.99 4.00 -18.03
N LYS A 126 -1.93 4.11 -17.21
CA LYS A 126 -0.54 4.27 -17.67
C LYS A 126 0.32 3.11 -17.20
N LEU A 127 0.57 2.15 -18.07
CA LEU A 127 1.40 0.98 -17.77
C LEU A 127 2.84 1.32 -17.44
N GLU A 128 3.39 2.39 -18.02
CA GLU A 128 4.73 2.87 -17.70
C GLU A 128 4.86 3.33 -16.26
N VAL A 129 3.80 3.93 -15.69
CA VAL A 129 3.77 4.33 -14.27
C VAL A 129 3.63 3.10 -13.36
N MET A 130 2.82 2.11 -13.77
CA MET A 130 2.73 0.83 -13.06
C MET A 130 4.08 0.12 -12.99
N ARG A 131 4.86 0.11 -14.09
CA ARG A 131 6.21 -0.49 -14.10
C ARG A 131 7.16 0.22 -13.13
N GLN A 132 7.10 1.56 -13.04
CA GLN A 132 7.87 2.31 -12.06
C GLN A 132 7.49 1.93 -10.62
N ALA A 133 6.18 1.79 -10.35
CA ALA A 133 5.70 1.37 -9.04
C ALA A 133 6.17 -0.05 -8.67
N ILE A 134 6.17 -1.00 -9.61
CA ILE A 134 6.71 -2.34 -9.40
C ILE A 134 8.21 -2.29 -9.10
N MET A 135 8.99 -1.45 -9.78
CA MET A 135 10.41 -1.25 -9.44
C MET A 135 10.57 -0.78 -8.00
N MET A 136 9.74 0.16 -7.54
CA MET A 136 9.76 0.62 -6.14
C MET A 136 9.35 -0.50 -5.18
N LEU A 137 8.34 -1.30 -5.53
CA LEU A 137 7.87 -2.43 -4.72
C LEU A 137 8.98 -3.45 -4.44
N VAL A 138 9.84 -3.73 -5.41
CA VAL A 138 10.90 -4.75 -5.26
C VAL A 138 12.24 -4.20 -4.78
N THR A 139 12.36 -2.88 -4.62
CA THR A 139 13.63 -2.22 -4.23
C THR A 139 13.56 -1.49 -2.90
N LEU A 140 12.40 -1.04 -2.47
CA LEU A 140 12.24 -0.36 -1.19
C LEU A 140 12.15 -1.35 -0.01
N PRO A 141 12.52 -0.92 1.21
CA PRO A 141 12.48 -1.80 2.39
C PRO A 141 11.07 -2.30 2.71
N GLY A 142 10.94 -3.60 2.97
CA GLY A 142 9.68 -4.27 3.32
C GLY A 142 9.56 -5.64 2.67
N ALA A 143 8.46 -6.34 2.93
CA ALA A 143 8.12 -7.60 2.29
C ALA A 143 7.25 -7.33 1.03
N PRO A 144 7.81 -7.41 -0.18
CA PRO A 144 7.07 -7.14 -1.41
C PRO A 144 5.86 -8.07 -1.52
N THR A 145 4.68 -7.49 -1.62
CA THR A 145 3.42 -8.24 -1.67
C THR A 145 2.64 -7.84 -2.91
N VAL A 146 2.36 -8.82 -3.76
CA VAL A 146 1.55 -8.63 -4.97
C VAL A 146 0.10 -8.94 -4.62
N TYR A 147 -0.78 -7.95 -4.74
CA TYR A 147 -2.21 -8.20 -4.71
C TYR A 147 -2.61 -8.84 -6.04
N TYR A 148 -3.34 -9.97 -5.98
CA TYR A 148 -3.68 -10.73 -7.18
C TYR A 148 -4.23 -9.83 -8.30
N GLY A 149 -3.83 -10.07 -9.52
CA GLY A 149 -4.24 -9.29 -10.69
C GLY A 149 -3.38 -8.07 -10.99
N ASP A 150 -2.58 -7.56 -10.04
CA ASP A 150 -1.65 -6.46 -10.33
C ASP A 150 -0.61 -6.86 -11.39
N GLU A 151 -0.20 -8.14 -11.40
CA GLU A 151 0.76 -8.72 -12.34
C GLU A 151 0.25 -8.78 -13.79
N VAL A 152 -1.08 -8.75 -13.97
CA VAL A 152 -1.73 -8.75 -15.29
C VAL A 152 -2.51 -7.46 -15.57
N GLY A 153 -2.41 -6.47 -14.69
CA GLY A 153 -2.98 -5.14 -14.91
C GLY A 153 -4.49 -5.05 -14.64
N VAL A 154 -5.03 -5.83 -13.70
CA VAL A 154 -6.42 -5.68 -13.27
C VAL A 154 -6.64 -4.30 -12.70
N CYS A 155 -7.66 -3.60 -13.21
CA CYS A 155 -8.10 -2.29 -12.74
C CYS A 155 -9.31 -2.43 -11.80
N GLY A 156 -9.54 -1.43 -10.96
CA GLY A 156 -10.70 -1.33 -10.08
C GLY A 156 -10.58 -0.13 -9.16
N PHE A 157 -11.71 0.53 -8.90
CA PHE A 157 -11.81 1.51 -7.82
C PHE A 157 -11.76 0.81 -6.45
N THR A 158 -12.11 1.50 -5.38
CA THR A 158 -12.12 0.93 -4.02
C THR A 158 -13.09 -0.24 -3.88
N ASP A 159 -13.03 -0.97 -2.75
CA ASP A 159 -13.96 -2.06 -2.44
C ASP A 159 -15.43 -1.70 -2.78
N PRO A 160 -16.20 -2.59 -3.43
CA PRO A 160 -15.84 -3.96 -3.85
C PRO A 160 -15.15 -4.06 -5.22
N ASP A 161 -15.00 -2.97 -5.96
CA ASP A 161 -14.52 -2.95 -7.35
C ASP A 161 -13.03 -3.34 -7.47
N SER A 162 -12.23 -3.14 -6.41
CA SER A 162 -10.84 -3.60 -6.33
C SER A 162 -10.70 -5.14 -6.33
N ARG A 163 -11.80 -5.87 -6.09
CA ARG A 163 -11.83 -7.34 -5.98
C ARG A 163 -12.30 -8.03 -7.27
N ARG A 164 -12.12 -7.41 -8.42
CA ARG A 164 -12.45 -8.02 -9.72
C ARG A 164 -11.66 -9.32 -9.93
N THR A 165 -12.28 -10.26 -10.64
CA THR A 165 -11.61 -11.48 -11.12
C THR A 165 -10.77 -11.20 -12.36
N TYR A 166 -9.92 -12.16 -12.73
CA TYR A 166 -9.21 -12.17 -14.02
C TYR A 166 -10.18 -12.16 -15.19
#